data_2669e29694c24d388282db0b21bf2fdc
#
_entry.id   2669e29694c24d388282db0b21bf2fdc
#
_cell.length_a   1.000
_cell.length_b   1.000
_cell.length_c   1.000
_cell.angle_alpha   90.00
_cell.angle_beta   90.00
_cell.angle_gamma   90.00
#
_symmetry.space_group_name_H-M   'P 1'
#
loop_
_entity.id
_entity.type
_entity.pdbx_description
1 polymer ?
#
loop_
_entity_poly.entity_id
_entity_poly.type
_entity_poly.pdbx_seq_one_letter_code
_entity_poly.pdbx_strand_id
1 'polypeptide(L)'
;MADPIIVTAQLGAADFAWADGLRRAHFPPERNQVPAHVTLFHHLPPSLLPELRTRMKQICAGPAPRARLGDVLLLGQGVAYRIDSPDLAALRGELADAFTGLLTPQDQAGFRPHLTVQNKVEPRVARALADRLRADFHPRPIAIAGLAAWHYRGGPWELASETRFHG
;
A
#
# COMPACT_ATOMS: atom_id res chain seq x y z
N MET A 1 22.33 6.18 11.84
CA MET A 1 21.87 5.44 10.67
C MET A 1 20.60 6.04 10.14
N ALA A 2 20.55 6.21 8.85
CA ALA A 2 19.37 6.77 8.23
C ALA A 2 18.30 5.68 8.05
N ASP A 3 17.04 6.06 8.22
CA ASP A 3 15.93 5.13 8.17
C ASP A 3 15.49 4.84 6.74
N PRO A 4 15.13 3.60 6.42
CA PRO A 4 14.62 3.28 5.08
C PRO A 4 13.33 4.02 4.77
N ILE A 5 13.07 4.18 3.48
CA ILE A 5 11.87 4.86 2.97
C ILE A 5 10.89 3.80 2.47
N ILE A 6 9.65 3.92 2.89
CA ILE A 6 8.54 3.13 2.38
C ILE A 6 7.70 4.03 1.49
N VAL A 7 7.29 3.54 0.32
CA VAL A 7 6.43 4.30 -0.59
C VAL A 7 5.07 3.61 -0.69
N THR A 8 4.01 4.39 -0.53
CA THR A 8 2.64 3.87 -0.60
C THR A 8 1.79 4.66 -1.59
N ALA A 9 0.75 4.01 -2.10
CA ALA A 9 -0.36 4.69 -2.74
C ALA A 9 -1.39 5.03 -1.66
N GLN A 10 -1.88 6.25 -1.68
CA GLN A 10 -2.89 6.73 -0.74
C GLN A 10 -4.28 6.54 -1.32
N LEU A 11 -5.22 6.10 -0.48
CA LEU A 11 -6.60 5.91 -0.86
C LEU A 11 -7.38 7.23 -0.80
N GLY A 12 -8.45 7.33 -1.58
CA GLY A 12 -9.41 8.41 -1.43
C GLY A 12 -10.09 8.33 -0.06
N ALA A 13 -10.67 9.44 0.40
CA ALA A 13 -11.17 9.57 1.77
C ALA A 13 -12.19 8.50 2.16
N ALA A 14 -13.16 8.19 1.30
CA ALA A 14 -14.19 7.20 1.60
C ALA A 14 -13.61 5.78 1.68
N ASP A 15 -12.76 5.43 0.72
CA ASP A 15 -12.12 4.10 0.69
C ASP A 15 -11.14 3.95 1.85
N PHE A 16 -10.44 5.01 2.21
CA PHE A 16 -9.56 5.01 3.37
C PHE A 16 -10.36 4.74 4.65
N ALA A 17 -11.46 5.47 4.85
CA ALA A 17 -12.29 5.30 6.05
C ALA A 17 -12.84 3.87 6.16
N TRP A 18 -13.28 3.30 5.05
CA TRP A 18 -13.76 1.92 4.99
C TRP A 18 -12.65 0.92 5.35
N ALA A 19 -11.50 1.02 4.69
CA ALA A 19 -10.39 0.08 4.89
C ALA A 19 -9.78 0.22 6.29
N ASP A 20 -9.62 1.45 6.77
CA ASP A 20 -9.06 1.70 8.09
C ASP A 20 -10.01 1.22 9.19
N GLY A 21 -11.32 1.33 8.96
CA GLY A 21 -12.34 0.77 9.83
C GLY A 21 -12.23 -0.74 9.96
N LEU A 22 -11.97 -1.44 8.85
CA LEU A 22 -11.73 -2.89 8.88
C LEU A 22 -10.46 -3.23 9.65
N ARG A 23 -9.39 -2.46 9.48
CA ARG A 23 -8.16 -2.66 10.26
C ARG A 23 -8.44 -2.52 11.76
N ARG A 24 -9.14 -1.47 12.16
CA ARG A 24 -9.48 -1.27 13.58
C ARG A 24 -10.36 -2.38 14.14
N ALA A 25 -11.22 -2.97 13.31
CA ALA A 25 -12.11 -4.06 13.74
C ALA A 25 -11.39 -5.41 13.82
N HIS A 26 -10.42 -5.68 12.95
CA HIS A 26 -9.89 -7.03 12.74
C HIS A 26 -8.39 -7.18 12.96
N PHE A 27 -7.63 -6.11 12.87
CA PHE A 27 -6.19 -6.15 13.13
C PHE A 27 -5.97 -6.10 14.65
N PRO A 28 -5.05 -6.92 15.22
CA PRO A 28 -4.78 -6.80 16.65
C PRO A 28 -4.36 -5.36 16.98
N PRO A 29 -5.00 -4.70 17.97
CA PRO A 29 -4.74 -3.28 18.24
C PRO A 29 -3.27 -2.98 18.51
N GLU A 30 -2.57 -3.85 19.21
CA GLU A 30 -1.15 -3.68 19.55
C GLU A 30 -0.23 -3.84 18.34
N ARG A 31 -0.75 -4.38 17.23
CA ARG A 31 -0.01 -4.56 15.97
C ARG A 31 -0.44 -3.60 14.88
N ASN A 32 -1.54 -2.88 15.09
CA ASN A 32 -2.09 -1.95 14.11
C ASN A 32 -1.44 -0.58 14.27
N GLN A 33 -0.17 -0.48 13.82
CA GLN A 33 0.66 0.71 14.03
C GLN A 33 0.60 1.71 12.87
N VAL A 34 0.08 1.32 11.72
CA VAL A 34 -0.05 2.20 10.57
C VAL A 34 -1.47 2.14 10.02
N PRO A 35 -1.99 3.27 9.50
CA PRO A 35 -3.33 3.28 8.91
C PRO A 35 -3.35 2.53 7.58
N ALA A 36 -4.54 2.30 7.04
CA ALA A 36 -4.72 1.60 5.78
C ALA A 36 -3.90 2.21 4.65
N HIS A 37 -3.23 1.36 3.86
CA HIS A 37 -2.32 1.79 2.80
C HIS A 37 -2.13 0.69 1.77
N VAL A 38 -1.58 1.06 0.61
CA VAL A 38 -1.14 0.12 -0.43
C VAL A 38 0.35 0.37 -0.67
N THR A 39 1.19 -0.61 -0.33
CA THR A 39 2.65 -0.46 -0.42
C THR A 39 3.11 -0.63 -1.87
N LEU A 40 3.94 0.30 -2.33
CA LEU A 40 4.63 0.23 -3.63
C LEU A 40 6.07 -0.24 -3.47
N PHE A 41 6.78 0.28 -2.46
CA PHE A 41 8.15 -0.13 -2.13
C PHE A 41 8.29 -0.27 -0.63
N HIS A 42 8.89 -1.37 -0.20
CA HIS A 42 9.04 -1.69 1.22
C HIS A 42 10.29 -1.09 1.82
N HIS A 43 11.33 -0.84 1.01
CA HIS A 43 12.60 -0.42 1.55
C HIS A 43 13.47 0.25 0.47
N LEU A 44 13.44 1.58 0.41
CA LEU A 44 14.34 2.36 -0.42
C LEU A 44 15.42 3.02 0.43
N PRO A 45 16.64 3.20 -0.09
CA PRO A 45 17.67 3.95 0.63
C PRO A 45 17.20 5.36 0.93
N PRO A 46 17.43 5.88 2.16
CA PRO A 46 16.98 7.23 2.53
C PRO A 46 17.62 8.34 1.70
N SER A 47 18.79 8.09 1.11
CA SER A 47 19.45 9.05 0.23
C SER A 47 18.64 9.35 -1.04
N LEU A 48 17.68 8.49 -1.40
CA LEU A 48 16.83 8.68 -2.58
C LEU A 48 15.68 9.69 -2.35
N LEU A 49 15.46 10.15 -1.12
CA LEU A 49 14.28 10.95 -0.82
C LEU A 49 14.13 12.20 -1.69
N PRO A 50 15.18 13.01 -1.94
CA PRO A 50 15.04 14.17 -2.82
C PRO A 50 14.61 13.82 -4.25
N GLU A 51 15.22 12.79 -4.84
CA GLU A 51 14.84 12.34 -6.19
C GLU A 51 13.43 11.75 -6.19
N LEU A 52 13.09 10.96 -5.17
CA LEU A 52 11.78 10.37 -5.02
C LEU A 52 10.69 11.45 -4.96
N ARG A 53 10.91 12.51 -4.20
CA ARG A 53 9.98 13.65 -4.13
C ARG A 53 9.74 14.27 -5.50
N THR A 54 10.80 14.48 -6.26
CA THR A 54 10.70 15.05 -7.61
C THR A 54 9.90 14.14 -8.52
N ARG A 55 10.20 12.83 -8.50
CA ARG A 55 9.50 11.86 -9.35
C ARG A 55 8.04 11.69 -8.96
N MET A 56 7.73 11.70 -7.66
CA MET A 56 6.35 11.62 -7.18
C MET A 56 5.52 12.83 -7.68
N LYS A 57 6.11 14.03 -7.64
CA LYS A 57 5.44 15.23 -8.17
C LYS A 57 5.18 15.13 -9.66
N GLN A 58 6.14 14.62 -10.42
CA GLN A 58 6.00 14.43 -11.87
C GLN A 58 4.89 13.44 -12.19
N ILE A 59 4.86 12.31 -11.49
CA ILE A 59 3.84 11.28 -11.69
C ILE A 59 2.45 11.82 -11.30
N CYS A 60 2.35 12.49 -10.17
CA CYS A 60 1.08 13.00 -9.67
C CYS A 60 0.58 14.24 -10.40
N ALA A 61 1.38 14.85 -11.27
CA ALA A 61 0.91 15.89 -12.19
C ALA A 61 -0.07 15.33 -13.23
N GLY A 62 -0.03 14.02 -13.47
CA GLY A 62 -0.96 13.34 -14.36
C GLY A 62 -2.22 12.86 -13.65
N PRO A 63 -3.08 12.13 -14.38
CA PRO A 63 -4.34 11.61 -13.81
C PRO A 63 -4.08 10.52 -12.79
N ALA A 64 -5.02 10.37 -11.85
CA ALA A 64 -4.98 9.31 -10.87
C ALA A 64 -5.08 7.94 -11.56
N PRO A 65 -4.34 6.92 -11.09
CA PRO A 65 -4.47 5.57 -11.62
C PRO A 65 -5.86 5.02 -11.34
N ARG A 66 -6.41 4.33 -12.33
CA ARG A 66 -7.67 3.60 -12.16
C ARG A 66 -7.36 2.27 -11.47
N ALA A 67 -8.13 1.94 -10.45
CA ALA A 67 -7.90 0.75 -9.65
C ALA A 67 -9.22 0.11 -9.24
N ARG A 68 -9.20 -1.21 -9.01
CA ARG A 68 -10.33 -1.98 -8.52
C ARG A 68 -9.88 -2.93 -7.43
N LEU A 69 -10.78 -3.20 -6.49
CA LEU A 69 -10.65 -4.37 -5.62
C LEU A 69 -11.05 -5.59 -6.44
N GLY A 70 -10.17 -6.57 -6.55
CA GLY A 70 -10.37 -7.72 -7.41
C GLY A 70 -10.72 -9.02 -6.69
N ASP A 71 -10.28 -9.18 -5.45
CA ASP A 71 -10.51 -10.40 -4.69
C ASP A 71 -10.14 -10.19 -3.22
N VAL A 72 -10.56 -11.13 -2.39
CA VAL A 72 -10.13 -11.25 -0.99
C VAL A 72 -9.01 -12.29 -0.93
N LEU A 73 -7.89 -11.91 -0.33
CA LEU A 73 -6.68 -12.75 -0.23
C LEU A 73 -6.48 -13.24 1.20
N LEU A 74 -6.20 -14.53 1.34
CA LEU A 74 -5.77 -15.11 2.61
C LEU A 74 -4.23 -15.06 2.67
N LEU A 75 -3.69 -14.36 3.66
CA LEU A 75 -2.25 -14.15 3.82
C LEU A 75 -1.58 -15.16 4.77
N GLY A 76 -2.27 -16.24 5.12
CA GLY A 76 -1.78 -17.16 6.14
C GLY A 76 -2.16 -16.70 7.53
N GLN A 77 -1.61 -15.57 7.99
CA GLN A 77 -1.89 -14.99 9.31
C GLN A 77 -2.75 -13.72 9.24
N GLY A 78 -3.42 -13.51 8.14
CA GLY A 78 -4.24 -12.32 7.94
C GLY A 78 -4.99 -12.34 6.63
N VAL A 79 -5.64 -11.21 6.33
CA VAL A 79 -6.50 -11.03 5.16
C VAL A 79 -6.22 -9.67 4.51
N ALA A 80 -6.24 -9.67 3.18
CA ALA A 80 -6.09 -8.45 2.39
C ALA A 80 -7.04 -8.48 1.20
N TYR A 81 -7.23 -7.32 0.58
CA TYR A 81 -7.89 -7.22 -0.72
C TYR A 81 -6.83 -7.05 -1.80
N ARG A 82 -6.95 -7.81 -2.90
CA ARG A 82 -6.09 -7.62 -4.07
C ARG A 82 -6.53 -6.35 -4.81
N ILE A 83 -5.55 -5.54 -5.18
CA ILE A 83 -5.78 -4.35 -6.01
C ILE A 83 -5.42 -4.69 -7.45
N ASP A 84 -6.36 -4.52 -8.36
CA ASP A 84 -6.12 -4.69 -9.79
C ASP A 84 -6.01 -3.30 -10.43
N SER A 85 -4.81 -2.94 -10.88
CA SER A 85 -4.55 -1.62 -11.46
C SER A 85 -3.34 -1.67 -12.38
N PRO A 86 -3.55 -1.83 -13.69
CA PRO A 86 -2.45 -1.68 -14.66
C PRO A 86 -1.80 -0.30 -14.59
N ASP A 87 -2.58 0.75 -14.33
CA ASP A 87 -2.06 2.11 -14.20
C ASP A 87 -1.09 2.23 -13.03
N LEU A 88 -1.45 1.67 -11.87
CA LEU A 88 -0.59 1.68 -10.68
C LEU A 88 0.69 0.86 -10.93
N ALA A 89 0.55 -0.28 -11.58
CA ALA A 89 1.70 -1.12 -11.95
C ALA A 89 2.65 -0.35 -12.88
N ALA A 90 2.11 0.41 -13.83
CA ALA A 90 2.93 1.19 -14.77
C ALA A 90 3.72 2.28 -14.04
N LEU A 91 3.09 3.05 -13.15
CA LEU A 91 3.80 4.10 -12.42
C LEU A 91 4.80 3.52 -11.43
N ARG A 92 4.49 2.40 -10.82
CA ARG A 92 5.43 1.69 -9.94
C ARG A 92 6.65 1.22 -10.76
N GLY A 93 6.41 0.73 -11.98
CA GLY A 93 7.47 0.34 -12.90
C GLY A 93 8.40 1.49 -13.27
N GLU A 94 7.86 2.69 -13.50
CA GLU A 94 8.68 3.88 -13.75
C GLU A 94 9.63 4.18 -12.59
N LEU A 95 9.13 4.11 -11.36
CA LEU A 95 9.95 4.33 -10.18
C LEU A 95 10.99 3.22 -10.00
N ALA A 96 10.61 1.97 -10.24
CA ALA A 96 11.52 0.83 -10.13
C ALA A 96 12.68 0.95 -11.14
N ASP A 97 12.38 1.38 -12.37
CA ASP A 97 13.39 1.60 -13.40
C ASP A 97 14.35 2.73 -13.01
N ALA A 98 13.81 3.80 -12.43
CA ALA A 98 14.62 4.93 -11.99
C ALA A 98 15.61 4.53 -10.88
N PHE A 99 15.23 3.55 -10.04
CA PHE A 99 16.03 3.10 -8.91
C PHE A 99 16.65 1.73 -9.15
N THR A 100 16.86 1.35 -10.40
CA THR A 100 17.51 0.08 -10.76
C THR A 100 18.85 -0.08 -10.05
N GLY A 101 19.06 -1.27 -9.46
CA GLY A 101 20.27 -1.57 -8.69
C GLY A 101 20.21 -1.16 -7.23
N LEU A 102 19.15 -0.43 -6.82
CA LEU A 102 18.99 0.06 -5.45
C LEU A 102 17.83 -0.60 -4.71
N LEU A 103 17.10 -1.49 -5.37
CA LEU A 103 15.95 -2.17 -4.77
C LEU A 103 16.40 -3.41 -4.00
N THR A 104 15.73 -3.65 -2.85
CA THR A 104 15.90 -4.91 -2.12
C THR A 104 15.31 -6.08 -2.92
N PRO A 105 15.70 -7.34 -2.60
CA PRO A 105 15.09 -8.50 -3.25
C PRO A 105 13.56 -8.52 -3.15
N GLN A 106 12.99 -8.09 -2.03
CA GLN A 106 11.55 -8.00 -1.85
C GLN A 106 10.91 -7.07 -2.89
N ASP A 107 11.51 -5.90 -3.11
CA ASP A 107 10.99 -4.91 -4.05
C ASP A 107 11.27 -5.28 -5.51
N GLN A 108 12.22 -6.18 -5.76
CA GLN A 108 12.50 -6.72 -7.08
C GLN A 108 11.58 -7.89 -7.47
N ALA A 109 10.98 -8.55 -6.50
CA ALA A 109 10.28 -9.84 -6.68
C ALA A 109 8.95 -9.74 -7.42
N GLY A 110 8.59 -8.58 -7.91
CA GLY A 110 7.33 -8.34 -8.61
C GLY A 110 6.37 -7.55 -7.75
N PHE A 111 5.41 -6.91 -8.43
CA PHE A 111 4.47 -6.02 -7.76
C PHE A 111 3.10 -6.67 -7.68
N ARG A 112 2.63 -6.91 -6.45
CA ARG A 112 1.32 -7.49 -6.17
C ARG A 112 0.58 -6.59 -5.18
N PRO A 113 0.01 -5.48 -5.64
CA PRO A 113 -0.62 -4.52 -4.73
C PRO A 113 -1.80 -5.12 -4.01
N HIS A 114 -1.84 -4.86 -2.70
CA HIS A 114 -2.92 -5.34 -1.86
C HIS A 114 -3.14 -4.39 -0.69
N LEU A 115 -4.33 -4.48 -0.11
CA LEU A 115 -4.76 -3.65 0.99
C LEU A 115 -5.03 -4.56 2.18
N THR A 116 -4.10 -4.59 3.14
CA THR A 116 -4.19 -5.47 4.30
C THR A 116 -5.18 -4.91 5.33
N VAL A 117 -6.12 -5.75 5.77
CA VAL A 117 -7.09 -5.39 6.81
C VAL A 117 -6.88 -6.18 8.10
N GLN A 118 -6.10 -7.26 8.06
CA GLN A 118 -5.77 -8.07 9.22
C GLN A 118 -4.43 -8.75 9.00
N ASN A 119 -3.59 -8.81 10.04
CA ASN A 119 -2.36 -9.62 10.02
C ASN A 119 -1.96 -9.94 11.45
N LYS A 120 -1.01 -10.87 11.62
CA LYS A 120 -0.48 -11.27 12.93
C LYS A 120 -1.52 -11.93 13.82
N VAL A 121 -2.50 -12.63 13.23
CA VAL A 121 -3.48 -13.47 13.94
C VAL A 121 -3.19 -14.94 13.66
N GLU A 122 -3.85 -15.83 14.40
CA GLU A 122 -3.76 -17.27 14.13
C GLU A 122 -4.40 -17.59 12.76
N PRO A 123 -3.87 -18.60 12.03
CA PRO A 123 -4.40 -18.94 10.70
C PRO A 123 -5.91 -19.22 10.66
N ARG A 124 -6.46 -19.85 11.69
CA ARG A 124 -7.91 -20.12 11.73
C ARG A 124 -8.74 -18.83 11.84
N VAL A 125 -8.22 -17.84 12.56
CA VAL A 125 -8.88 -16.52 12.70
C VAL A 125 -8.87 -15.82 11.35
N ALA A 126 -7.74 -15.87 10.64
CA ALA A 126 -7.61 -15.29 9.31
C ALA A 126 -8.57 -15.97 8.31
N ARG A 127 -8.66 -17.29 8.33
CA ARG A 127 -9.57 -18.03 7.45
C ARG A 127 -11.03 -17.65 7.70
N ALA A 128 -11.42 -17.53 8.97
CA ALA A 128 -12.79 -17.15 9.33
C ALA A 128 -13.15 -15.77 8.79
N LEU A 129 -12.24 -14.81 8.92
CA LEU A 129 -12.45 -13.47 8.37
C LEU A 129 -12.50 -13.49 6.84
N ALA A 130 -11.58 -14.20 6.19
CA ALA A 130 -11.57 -14.32 4.74
C ALA A 130 -12.90 -14.86 4.22
N ASP A 131 -13.43 -15.89 4.86
CA ASP A 131 -14.72 -16.48 4.46
C ASP A 131 -15.86 -15.48 4.60
N ARG A 132 -15.91 -14.70 5.70
CA ARG A 132 -16.93 -13.68 5.89
C ARG A 132 -16.83 -12.56 4.84
N LEU A 133 -15.62 -12.08 4.58
CA LEU A 133 -15.44 -11.01 3.61
C LEU A 133 -15.74 -11.48 2.19
N ARG A 134 -15.40 -12.72 1.85
CA ARG A 134 -15.71 -13.30 0.54
C ARG A 134 -17.19 -13.46 0.30
N ALA A 135 -17.97 -13.75 1.34
CA ALA A 135 -19.42 -13.95 1.23
C ALA A 135 -20.13 -12.71 0.68
N ASP A 136 -19.65 -11.52 1.06
CA ASP A 136 -20.27 -10.25 0.67
C ASP A 136 -19.45 -9.49 -0.38
N PHE A 137 -18.35 -10.06 -0.85
CA PHE A 137 -17.43 -9.36 -1.73
C PHE A 137 -17.95 -9.30 -3.16
N HIS A 138 -17.89 -8.11 -3.75
CA HIS A 138 -18.06 -7.88 -5.18
C HIS A 138 -16.92 -6.97 -5.66
N PRO A 139 -16.27 -7.28 -6.79
CA PRO A 139 -15.26 -6.38 -7.35
C PRO A 139 -15.85 -4.99 -7.56
N ARG A 140 -15.09 -3.97 -7.17
CA ARG A 140 -15.53 -2.59 -7.30
C ARG A 140 -14.35 -1.64 -7.49
N PRO A 141 -14.58 -0.44 -8.07
CA PRO A 141 -13.53 0.58 -8.14
C PRO A 141 -13.08 1.00 -6.73
N ILE A 142 -11.80 1.36 -6.64
CA ILE A 142 -11.23 1.98 -5.45
C ILE A 142 -10.44 3.20 -5.88
N ALA A 143 -10.53 4.30 -5.13
CA ALA A 143 -9.88 5.55 -5.49
C ALA A 143 -8.45 5.60 -4.96
N ILE A 144 -7.50 5.91 -5.84
CA ILE A 144 -6.10 6.20 -5.48
C ILE A 144 -5.94 7.71 -5.56
N ALA A 145 -5.69 8.35 -4.43
CA ALA A 145 -5.68 9.80 -4.32
C ALA A 145 -4.29 10.42 -4.41
N GLY A 146 -3.24 9.66 -4.13
CA GLY A 146 -1.89 10.21 -4.11
C GLY A 146 -0.83 9.17 -3.85
N LEU A 147 0.40 9.65 -3.72
CA LEU A 147 1.56 8.86 -3.32
C LEU A 147 2.16 9.46 -2.05
N ALA A 148 2.71 8.61 -1.20
CA ALA A 148 3.36 9.05 0.03
C ALA A 148 4.67 8.30 0.25
N ALA A 149 5.63 8.98 0.85
CA ALA A 149 6.88 8.40 1.29
C ALA A 149 6.97 8.54 2.82
N TRP A 150 7.45 7.50 3.48
CA TRP A 150 7.47 7.39 4.92
C TRP A 150 8.84 6.96 5.42
N HIS A 151 9.26 7.48 6.58
CA HIS A 151 10.41 6.94 7.29
C HIS A 151 9.95 5.78 8.18
N TYR A 152 10.63 4.64 8.04
CA TYR A 152 10.39 3.50 8.93
C TYR A 152 11.46 3.48 10.04
N ARG A 153 11.02 3.63 11.28
CA ARG A 153 11.91 3.72 12.44
C ARG A 153 11.65 2.62 13.48
N GLY A 154 11.10 1.49 13.02
CA GLY A 154 10.86 0.34 13.89
C GLY A 154 9.53 0.38 14.63
N GLY A 155 8.65 1.30 14.29
CA GLY A 155 7.31 1.44 14.89
C GLY A 155 6.36 2.11 13.93
N PRO A 156 5.49 3.01 14.39
CA PRO A 156 4.64 3.80 13.50
C PRO A 156 5.47 4.55 12.47
N TRP A 157 4.95 4.63 11.24
CA TRP A 157 5.67 5.29 10.16
C TRP A 157 5.54 6.81 10.28
N GLU A 158 6.62 7.53 9.97
CA GLU A 158 6.64 8.98 9.97
C GLU A 158 6.56 9.51 8.54
N LEU A 159 5.59 10.37 8.26
CA LEU A 159 5.41 10.93 6.92
C LEU A 159 6.61 11.80 6.53
N ALA A 160 7.22 11.46 5.39
CA ALA A 160 8.34 12.23 4.83
C ALA A 160 7.89 13.16 3.71
N SER A 161 6.96 12.70 2.87
CA SER A 161 6.45 13.47 1.73
C SER A 161 5.14 12.86 1.23
N GLU A 162 4.25 13.69 0.73
CA GLU A 162 3.06 13.22 0.05
C GLU A 162 2.69 14.14 -1.09
N THR A 163 2.08 13.59 -2.13
CA THR A 163 1.67 14.32 -3.32
C THR A 163 0.36 13.74 -3.83
N ARG A 164 -0.61 14.59 -4.15
CA ARG A 164 -1.90 14.16 -4.66
C ARG A 164 -1.92 14.21 -6.17
N PHE A 165 -2.65 13.26 -6.77
CA PHE A 165 -2.88 13.27 -8.21
C PHE A 165 -3.77 14.44 -8.63
N HIS A 166 -3.50 14.97 -9.82
CA HIS A 166 -4.32 15.97 -10.45
C HIS A 166 -5.48 15.31 -11.20
N GLY A 167 -6.64 15.83 -11.00
CA GLY A 167 -7.81 15.38 -11.69
C GLY A 167 -8.55 14.28 -11.14
#